data_269c9515e79eb9a01f651f653bbd7588
#
_entry.id   269c9515e79eb9a01f651f653bbd7588
#
_cell.length_a   1.000
_cell.length_b   1.000
_cell.length_c   1.000
_cell.angle_alpha   90.00
_cell.angle_beta   90.00
_cell.angle_gamma   90.00
#
_symmetry.space_group_name_H-M   'P 1'
#
loop_
_entity.id
_entity.type
_entity.pdbx_description
1 polymer ?
#
loop_
_entity_poly.entity_id
_entity_poly.type
_entity_poly.pdbx_seq_one_letter_code
_entity_poly.pdbx_strand_id
1 'polypeptide(L)'
;EEEEEEEAEEDMPDDASDVSDATRERQEAYFAKETTETPVAASFASLQLNRALLRGLAALNFSKPTPIQARTIPIALAGKDIVAGAVTGSGKTAAFLIPILERLSYRQRGTDDAKSRVVVLCPTRELAIQCHSVGVALAKFMNVRFCLCVGGLSLKAQEAELKMRPDIIIATPGRLIDHVRNSASFGMEDVEILVMDEADRMLEDGFEDELNEIVRMCPTQRQTMLFSATMTEDVDQLVRLSLEKPVRLFVDPKRSTSSKLIQEFVRVRTQAGLAGRERQKAEDEHRAALLLTLCMR
;
A
#
# COMPACT_ATOMS: atom_id res chain seq x y z
N GLU A 1 -59.32 17.98 33.17
CA GLU A 1 -58.41 16.84 33.39
C GLU A 1 -57.62 16.62 32.12
N GLU A 2 -56.51 17.38 32.04
CA GLU A 2 -55.47 17.27 31.01
C GLU A 2 -54.35 16.45 31.63
N GLU A 3 -54.09 15.25 31.09
CA GLU A 3 -52.95 14.42 31.46
C GLU A 3 -51.75 14.85 30.53
N GLU A 4 -50.73 15.45 31.14
CA GLU A 4 -49.44 15.69 30.54
C GLU A 4 -48.66 14.38 30.45
N GLU A 5 -48.40 13.88 29.25
CA GLU A 5 -47.41 12.81 28.98
C GLU A 5 -46.02 13.43 28.95
N GLU A 6 -45.23 13.23 30.01
CA GLU A 6 -43.77 13.45 30.02
C GLU A 6 -43.09 12.42 29.14
N GLU A 7 -42.60 12.79 27.97
CA GLU A 7 -41.64 11.99 27.22
C GLU A 7 -40.29 12.02 27.94
N ALA A 8 -39.91 10.87 28.49
CA ALA A 8 -38.57 10.66 29.02
C ALA A 8 -37.60 10.50 27.88
N GLU A 9 -36.71 11.48 27.67
CA GLU A 9 -35.52 11.36 26.84
C GLU A 9 -34.60 10.34 27.49
N GLU A 10 -34.50 9.16 26.89
CA GLU A 10 -33.45 8.16 27.22
C GLU A 10 -32.09 8.69 26.74
N ASP A 11 -31.28 9.09 27.70
CA ASP A 11 -29.86 9.39 27.55
C ASP A 11 -29.14 8.12 27.06
N MET A 12 -28.81 8.09 25.76
CA MET A 12 -27.90 7.10 25.19
C MET A 12 -26.47 7.44 25.64
N PRO A 13 -25.73 6.53 26.25
CA PRO A 13 -24.36 6.82 26.64
C PRO A 13 -23.47 6.96 25.40
N ASP A 14 -22.81 8.10 25.29
CA ASP A 14 -21.69 8.38 24.36
C ASP A 14 -20.49 7.47 24.71
N ASP A 15 -20.49 6.25 24.20
CA ASP A 15 -19.43 5.25 24.42
C ASP A 15 -18.38 5.30 23.29
N ALA A 16 -17.73 6.46 23.12
CA ALA A 16 -16.67 6.66 22.13
C ALA A 16 -15.49 7.49 22.63
N SER A 17 -15.18 7.51 23.93
CA SER A 17 -14.04 8.32 24.39
C SER A 17 -13.34 7.84 25.66
N ASP A 18 -12.99 6.55 25.79
CA ASP A 18 -12.05 6.15 26.83
C ASP A 18 -11.06 5.07 26.37
N VAL A 19 -10.34 5.37 25.29
CA VAL A 19 -9.03 4.77 25.11
C VAL A 19 -8.14 5.42 26.17
N SER A 20 -7.89 4.73 27.27
CA SER A 20 -7.14 5.27 28.43
C SER A 20 -5.83 5.89 27.95
N ASP A 21 -5.44 7.03 28.56
CA ASP A 21 -4.18 7.74 28.24
C ASP A 21 -2.97 6.78 28.26
N ALA A 22 -2.99 5.77 29.13
CA ALA A 22 -2.00 4.70 29.17
C ALA A 22 -1.93 3.84 27.88
N THR A 23 -3.05 3.69 27.15
CA THR A 23 -3.08 2.97 25.88
C THR A 23 -2.53 3.86 24.76
N ARG A 24 -2.81 5.17 24.78
CA ARG A 24 -2.24 6.16 23.86
C ARG A 24 -0.73 6.30 24.08
N GLU A 25 -0.25 6.40 25.31
CA GLU A 25 1.17 6.46 25.63
C GLU A 25 1.92 5.18 25.19
N ARG A 26 1.33 3.99 25.35
CA ARG A 26 1.90 2.73 24.86
C ARG A 26 1.91 2.66 23.33
N GLN A 27 0.90 3.20 22.67
CA GLN A 27 0.86 3.30 21.22
C GLN A 27 1.93 4.27 20.69
N GLU A 28 2.10 5.44 21.34
CA GLU A 28 3.12 6.41 20.96
C GLU A 28 4.54 5.90 21.23
N ALA A 29 4.74 5.15 22.32
CA ALA A 29 6.04 4.55 22.66
C ALA A 29 6.49 3.44 21.68
N TYR A 30 5.56 2.80 20.99
CA TYR A 30 5.87 1.78 19.98
C TYR A 30 6.49 2.37 18.71
N PHE A 31 6.11 3.59 18.36
CA PHE A 31 6.64 4.27 17.17
C PHE A 31 7.97 4.96 17.48
N ALA A 32 8.88 4.97 16.51
CA ALA A 32 10.06 5.80 16.62
C ALA A 32 9.60 7.26 16.76
N LYS A 33 10.14 7.99 17.75
CA LYS A 33 9.86 9.43 17.90
C LYS A 33 10.08 10.09 16.55
N GLU A 34 9.07 10.79 16.04
CA GLU A 34 9.25 11.66 14.87
C GLU A 34 10.38 12.63 15.24
N THR A 35 11.55 12.38 14.69
CA THR A 35 12.56 13.41 14.67
C THR A 35 12.02 14.48 13.73
N THR A 36 11.70 15.64 14.25
CA THR A 36 11.25 16.84 13.52
C THR A 36 12.23 17.27 12.41
N GLU A 37 13.34 16.57 12.26
CA GLU A 37 14.43 16.78 11.31
C GLU A 37 14.58 15.62 10.31
N THR A 38 13.50 14.92 9.91
CA THR A 38 13.65 13.99 8.78
C THR A 38 13.98 14.80 7.53
N PRO A 39 15.16 14.59 6.91
CA PRO A 39 15.55 15.38 5.76
C PRO A 39 14.57 15.15 4.63
N VAL A 40 13.85 16.20 4.25
CA VAL A 40 12.94 16.18 3.09
C VAL A 40 13.79 16.36 1.85
N ALA A 41 13.83 15.37 0.97
CA ALA A 41 14.61 15.43 -0.24
C ALA A 41 14.07 16.49 -1.21
N ALA A 42 14.85 17.53 -1.49
CA ALA A 42 14.48 18.59 -2.41
C ALA A 42 14.53 18.13 -3.88
N SER A 43 15.37 17.14 -4.21
CA SER A 43 15.54 16.59 -5.55
C SER A 43 16.03 15.14 -5.48
N PHE A 44 15.86 14.36 -6.55
CA PHE A 44 16.46 13.01 -6.63
C PHE A 44 18.00 13.06 -6.62
N ALA A 45 18.61 14.15 -7.12
CA ALA A 45 20.06 14.33 -7.10
C ALA A 45 20.61 14.48 -5.67
N SER A 46 19.83 15.07 -4.74
CA SER A 46 20.25 15.23 -3.34
C SER A 46 20.24 13.93 -2.55
N LEU A 47 19.62 12.87 -3.07
CA LEU A 47 19.52 11.54 -2.44
C LEU A 47 20.76 10.66 -2.66
N GLN A 48 21.77 11.14 -3.39
CA GLN A 48 23.02 10.41 -3.70
C GLN A 48 22.75 9.01 -4.31
N LEU A 49 21.73 8.88 -5.15
CA LEU A 49 21.34 7.62 -5.78
C LEU A 49 22.36 7.19 -6.85
N ASN A 50 22.45 5.89 -7.08
CA ASN A 50 23.25 5.29 -8.13
C ASN A 50 22.93 5.90 -9.51
N ARG A 51 23.97 6.09 -10.34
CA ARG A 51 23.84 6.70 -11.67
C ARG A 51 22.87 5.95 -12.58
N ALA A 52 22.82 4.61 -12.49
CA ALA A 52 21.91 3.80 -13.30
C ALA A 52 20.45 4.06 -12.92
N LEU A 53 20.15 4.18 -11.61
CA LEU A 53 18.83 4.51 -11.10
C LEU A 53 18.41 5.94 -11.47
N LEU A 54 19.31 6.92 -11.37
CA LEU A 54 19.05 8.30 -11.84
C LEU A 54 18.70 8.36 -13.33
N ARG A 55 19.35 7.54 -14.15
CA ARG A 55 18.99 7.40 -15.58
C ARG A 55 17.61 6.78 -15.76
N GLY A 56 17.23 5.80 -14.93
CA GLY A 56 15.89 5.20 -14.92
C GLY A 56 14.81 6.24 -14.60
N LEU A 57 15.04 7.06 -13.56
CA LEU A 57 14.15 8.17 -13.18
C LEU A 57 13.99 9.19 -14.31
N ALA A 58 15.10 9.58 -14.95
CA ALA A 58 15.08 10.52 -16.07
C ALA A 58 14.31 9.95 -17.28
N ALA A 59 14.46 8.65 -17.57
CA ALA A 59 13.73 7.98 -18.66
C ALA A 59 12.21 7.92 -18.42
N LEU A 60 11.76 7.97 -17.16
CA LEU A 60 10.36 8.06 -16.75
C LEU A 60 9.87 9.51 -16.57
N ASN A 61 10.68 10.52 -16.91
CA ASN A 61 10.40 11.94 -16.71
C ASN A 61 10.12 12.30 -15.22
N PHE A 62 10.71 11.58 -14.28
CA PHE A 62 10.64 11.91 -12.87
C PHE A 62 11.64 13.04 -12.56
N SER A 63 11.16 14.29 -12.60
CA SER A 63 12.00 15.48 -12.42
C SER A 63 12.21 15.84 -10.95
N LYS A 64 11.16 15.71 -10.14
CA LYS A 64 11.17 16.02 -8.71
C LYS A 64 10.44 14.94 -7.92
N PRO A 65 10.88 14.61 -6.69
CA PRO A 65 10.16 13.71 -5.83
C PRO A 65 8.79 14.29 -5.41
N THR A 66 7.79 13.44 -5.36
CA THR A 66 6.49 13.80 -4.75
C THR A 66 6.66 13.93 -3.23
N PRO A 67 5.71 14.57 -2.50
CA PRO A 67 5.82 14.73 -1.05
C PRO A 67 6.04 13.42 -0.30
N ILE A 68 5.37 12.32 -0.68
CA ILE A 68 5.58 11.01 -0.07
C ILE A 68 6.97 10.45 -0.40
N GLN A 69 7.46 10.59 -1.62
CA GLN A 69 8.79 10.16 -2.03
C GLN A 69 9.88 10.94 -1.28
N ALA A 70 9.73 12.26 -1.18
CA ALA A 70 10.70 13.12 -0.52
C ALA A 70 10.93 12.78 0.95
N ARG A 71 9.88 12.29 1.65
CA ARG A 71 9.94 11.88 3.06
C ARG A 71 10.33 10.40 3.22
N THR A 72 9.77 9.51 2.39
CA THR A 72 9.94 8.06 2.54
C THR A 72 11.34 7.63 2.14
N ILE A 73 11.87 8.11 1.00
CA ILE A 73 13.12 7.60 0.44
C ILE A 73 14.30 7.74 1.41
N PRO A 74 14.56 8.90 2.05
CA PRO A 74 15.68 9.01 2.98
C PRO A 74 15.60 8.05 4.17
N ILE A 75 14.40 7.85 4.71
CA ILE A 75 14.15 6.96 5.84
C ILE A 75 14.33 5.51 5.45
N ALA A 76 13.81 5.12 4.28
CA ALA A 76 13.97 3.78 3.73
C ALA A 76 15.44 3.46 3.42
N LEU A 77 16.21 4.42 2.88
CA LEU A 77 17.65 4.28 2.66
C LEU A 77 18.43 4.10 3.97
N ALA A 78 17.95 4.68 5.07
CA ALA A 78 18.50 4.48 6.41
C ALA A 78 18.14 3.12 7.01
N GLY A 79 17.39 2.26 6.30
CA GLY A 79 17.02 0.91 6.75
C GLY A 79 15.95 0.87 7.83
N LYS A 80 15.19 1.95 8.04
CA LYS A 80 14.13 2.01 9.05
C LYS A 80 12.83 1.40 8.52
N ASP A 81 12.09 0.79 9.44
CA ASP A 81 10.71 0.37 9.16
C ASP A 81 9.81 1.59 9.03
N ILE A 82 8.84 1.51 8.13
CA ILE A 82 7.99 2.65 7.75
C ILE A 82 6.52 2.25 7.74
N VAL A 83 5.70 3.09 8.36
CA VAL A 83 4.25 3.12 8.15
C VAL A 83 3.89 4.43 7.48
N ALA A 84 3.42 4.37 6.24
CA ALA A 84 3.12 5.55 5.45
C ALA A 84 1.63 5.64 5.10
N GLY A 85 0.99 6.73 5.55
CA GLY A 85 -0.36 7.10 5.15
C GLY A 85 -0.33 8.01 3.92
N ALA A 86 -0.82 7.50 2.78
CA ALA A 86 -0.89 8.29 1.56
C ALA A 86 -1.96 7.75 0.61
N VAL A 87 -2.68 8.66 -0.04
CA VAL A 87 -3.74 8.33 -1.01
C VAL A 87 -3.17 7.67 -2.27
N THR A 88 -4.02 6.94 -2.99
CA THR A 88 -3.67 6.35 -4.29
C THR A 88 -3.28 7.45 -5.28
N GLY A 89 -2.26 7.20 -6.10
CA GLY A 89 -1.74 8.18 -7.06
C GLY A 89 -0.77 9.21 -6.49
N SER A 90 -0.40 9.16 -5.20
CA SER A 90 0.59 10.06 -4.57
C SER A 90 2.05 9.73 -4.95
N GLY A 91 2.29 8.60 -5.61
CA GLY A 91 3.63 8.14 -5.99
C GLY A 91 4.28 7.16 -5.02
N LYS A 92 3.48 6.44 -4.21
CA LYS A 92 3.94 5.43 -3.24
C LYS A 92 4.85 4.37 -3.87
N THR A 93 4.46 3.83 -5.03
CA THR A 93 5.20 2.77 -5.71
C THR A 93 6.67 3.15 -5.93
N ALA A 94 6.95 4.35 -6.42
CA ALA A 94 8.31 4.83 -6.57
C ALA A 94 8.96 5.17 -5.21
N ALA A 95 8.18 5.56 -4.20
CA ALA A 95 8.70 5.87 -2.87
C ALA A 95 9.38 4.66 -2.19
N PHE A 96 8.86 3.43 -2.39
CA PHE A 96 9.51 2.23 -1.88
C PHE A 96 10.45 1.56 -2.91
N LEU A 97 10.15 1.61 -4.21
CA LEU A 97 11.00 0.95 -5.21
C LEU A 97 12.37 1.63 -5.38
N ILE A 98 12.45 2.96 -5.29
CA ILE A 98 13.71 3.71 -5.42
C ILE A 98 14.74 3.27 -4.36
N PRO A 99 14.46 3.31 -3.05
CA PRO A 99 15.43 2.87 -2.04
C PRO A 99 15.74 1.37 -2.12
N ILE A 100 14.77 0.54 -2.51
CA ILE A 100 15.01 -0.90 -2.75
C ILE A 100 16.02 -1.10 -3.87
N LEU A 101 15.81 -0.46 -5.02
CA LEU A 101 16.70 -0.56 -6.16
C LEU A 101 18.09 0.00 -5.84
N GLU A 102 18.17 1.10 -5.09
CA GLU A 102 19.44 1.64 -4.62
C GLU A 102 20.18 0.61 -3.75
N ARG A 103 19.53 0.03 -2.75
CA ARG A 103 20.12 -1.00 -1.88
C ARG A 103 20.59 -2.21 -2.68
N LEU A 104 19.79 -2.70 -3.64
CA LEU A 104 20.14 -3.83 -4.49
C LEU A 104 21.32 -3.53 -5.44
N SER A 105 21.64 -2.26 -5.70
CA SER A 105 22.82 -1.90 -6.52
C SER A 105 24.14 -2.26 -5.86
N TYR A 106 24.16 -2.37 -4.53
CA TYR A 106 25.35 -2.68 -3.71
C TYR A 106 25.43 -4.17 -3.31
N ARG A 107 24.44 -5.00 -3.73
CA ARG A 107 24.48 -6.43 -3.41
C ARG A 107 25.68 -7.13 -4.05
N GLN A 108 26.20 -8.14 -3.38
CA GLN A 108 27.24 -9.00 -3.94
C GLN A 108 26.70 -9.73 -5.18
N ARG A 109 27.51 -9.82 -6.21
CA ARG A 109 27.18 -10.45 -7.49
C ARG A 109 28.04 -11.69 -7.68
N GLY A 110 27.59 -12.83 -7.13
CA GLY A 110 28.14 -14.15 -7.42
C GLY A 110 27.08 -15.04 -8.04
N THR A 111 27.46 -16.06 -8.80
CA THR A 111 26.53 -17.06 -9.35
C THR A 111 25.83 -17.86 -8.25
N ASP A 112 26.49 -18.02 -7.09
CA ASP A 112 25.98 -18.76 -5.94
C ASP A 112 25.16 -17.89 -4.97
N ASP A 113 25.10 -16.56 -5.19
CA ASP A 113 24.44 -15.58 -4.33
C ASP A 113 23.09 -15.08 -4.88
N ALA A 114 22.50 -15.78 -5.84
CA ALA A 114 21.17 -15.47 -6.31
C ALA A 114 20.14 -15.74 -5.20
N LYS A 115 19.51 -14.66 -4.67
CA LYS A 115 18.58 -14.69 -3.56
C LYS A 115 17.39 -13.81 -3.85
N SER A 116 16.21 -14.24 -3.44
CA SER A 116 15.01 -13.40 -3.47
C SER A 116 14.99 -12.55 -2.20
N ARG A 117 15.48 -11.30 -2.32
CA ARG A 117 15.70 -10.40 -1.18
C ARG A 117 14.52 -9.48 -0.88
N VAL A 118 13.65 -9.28 -1.85
CA VAL A 118 12.56 -8.32 -1.72
C VAL A 118 11.24 -8.95 -2.11
N VAL A 119 10.24 -8.78 -1.24
CA VAL A 119 8.85 -9.14 -1.50
C VAL A 119 7.99 -7.89 -1.40
N VAL A 120 7.18 -7.65 -2.42
CA VAL A 120 6.17 -6.60 -2.46
C VAL A 120 4.80 -7.24 -2.59
N LEU A 121 3.93 -7.01 -1.61
CA LEU A 121 2.55 -7.48 -1.60
C LEU A 121 1.61 -6.38 -2.07
N CYS A 122 0.72 -6.74 -2.97
CA CYS A 122 -0.35 -5.88 -3.49
C CYS A 122 -1.70 -6.59 -3.36
N PRO A 123 -2.81 -5.88 -3.08
CA PRO A 123 -4.12 -6.51 -2.89
C PRO A 123 -4.64 -7.17 -4.15
N THR A 124 -4.43 -6.56 -5.31
CA THR A 124 -4.98 -7.03 -6.56
C THR A 124 -3.89 -7.33 -7.60
N ARG A 125 -4.24 -8.20 -8.54
CA ARG A 125 -3.41 -8.54 -9.68
C ARG A 125 -3.01 -7.30 -10.50
N GLU A 126 -3.96 -6.40 -10.74
CA GLU A 126 -3.77 -5.19 -11.53
C GLU A 126 -2.74 -4.26 -10.88
N LEU A 127 -2.83 -4.05 -9.56
CA LEU A 127 -1.86 -3.24 -8.81
C LEU A 127 -0.47 -3.89 -8.80
N ALA A 128 -0.39 -5.21 -8.66
CA ALA A 128 0.88 -5.93 -8.75
C ALA A 128 1.52 -5.78 -10.15
N ILE A 129 0.74 -5.86 -11.23
CA ILE A 129 1.21 -5.65 -12.60
C ILE A 129 1.69 -4.20 -12.78
N GLN A 130 0.96 -3.20 -12.27
CA GLN A 130 1.39 -1.80 -12.32
C GLN A 130 2.69 -1.58 -11.56
N CYS A 131 2.79 -2.11 -10.34
CA CYS A 131 3.99 -2.04 -9.51
C CYS A 131 5.18 -2.68 -10.24
N HIS A 132 5.01 -3.86 -10.81
CA HIS A 132 6.03 -4.56 -11.60
C HIS A 132 6.49 -3.72 -12.79
N SER A 133 5.57 -3.14 -13.55
CA SER A 133 5.88 -2.32 -14.72
C SER A 133 6.71 -1.09 -14.35
N VAL A 134 6.35 -0.41 -13.25
CA VAL A 134 7.11 0.72 -12.71
C VAL A 134 8.50 0.28 -12.27
N GLY A 135 8.60 -0.86 -11.57
CA GLY A 135 9.86 -1.41 -11.10
C GLY A 135 10.83 -1.75 -12.23
N VAL A 136 10.36 -2.45 -13.24
CA VAL A 136 11.14 -2.80 -14.44
C VAL A 136 11.60 -1.53 -15.18
N ALA A 137 10.73 -0.54 -15.32
CA ALA A 137 11.06 0.72 -15.98
C ALA A 137 12.11 1.53 -15.20
N LEU A 138 12.03 1.61 -13.86
CA LEU A 138 13.04 2.25 -13.00
C LEU A 138 14.37 1.51 -13.08
N ALA A 139 14.36 0.19 -13.10
CA ALA A 139 15.55 -0.65 -13.16
C ALA A 139 16.13 -0.85 -14.57
N LYS A 140 15.62 -0.13 -15.59
CA LYS A 140 16.00 -0.31 -17.01
C LYS A 140 17.52 -0.34 -17.26
N PHE A 141 18.29 0.39 -16.48
CA PHE A 141 19.75 0.46 -16.62
C PHE A 141 20.51 -0.29 -15.52
N MET A 142 19.79 -1.13 -14.77
CA MET A 142 20.31 -1.94 -13.66
C MET A 142 20.18 -3.42 -13.98
N ASN A 143 21.02 -4.24 -13.39
CA ASN A 143 20.88 -5.69 -13.47
C ASN A 143 20.08 -6.20 -12.26
N VAL A 144 18.75 -6.01 -12.28
CA VAL A 144 17.80 -6.46 -11.25
C VAL A 144 16.73 -7.29 -11.92
N ARG A 145 16.47 -8.46 -11.36
CA ARG A 145 15.46 -9.40 -11.87
C ARG A 145 14.18 -9.30 -11.03
N PHE A 146 13.07 -9.21 -11.71
CA PHE A 146 11.74 -9.17 -11.14
C PHE A 146 10.99 -10.47 -11.47
N CYS A 147 10.12 -10.90 -10.56
CA CYS A 147 9.13 -11.94 -10.79
C CYS A 147 7.76 -11.43 -10.37
N LEU A 148 6.73 -11.75 -11.15
CA LEU A 148 5.35 -11.40 -10.88
C LEU A 148 4.56 -12.65 -10.49
N CYS A 149 4.12 -12.74 -9.22
CA CYS A 149 3.38 -13.87 -8.68
C CYS A 149 1.92 -13.49 -8.40
N VAL A 150 1.05 -13.66 -9.40
CA VAL A 150 -0.37 -13.26 -9.31
C VAL A 150 -1.30 -14.33 -9.86
N GLY A 151 -2.56 -14.32 -9.42
CA GLY A 151 -3.60 -15.21 -9.93
C GLY A 151 -3.86 -15.01 -11.43
N GLY A 152 -4.44 -16.03 -12.09
CA GLY A 152 -4.80 -15.96 -13.50
C GLY A 152 -3.64 -16.12 -14.50
N LEU A 153 -2.39 -16.16 -14.05
CA LEU A 153 -1.23 -16.53 -14.86
C LEU A 153 -0.80 -17.99 -14.58
N SER A 154 -0.04 -18.58 -15.51
CA SER A 154 0.44 -19.96 -15.38
C SER A 154 1.30 -20.15 -14.13
N LEU A 155 0.88 -21.04 -13.26
CA LEU A 155 1.59 -21.40 -12.02
C LEU A 155 2.98 -21.97 -12.32
N LYS A 156 3.08 -22.85 -13.35
CA LYS A 156 4.35 -23.45 -13.78
C LYS A 156 5.34 -22.41 -14.32
N ALA A 157 4.86 -21.38 -15.03
CA ALA A 157 5.74 -20.32 -15.53
C ALA A 157 6.30 -19.48 -14.36
N GLN A 158 5.44 -19.11 -13.40
CA GLN A 158 5.88 -18.41 -12.20
C GLN A 158 6.86 -19.24 -11.37
N GLU A 159 6.60 -20.53 -11.22
CA GLU A 159 7.53 -21.45 -10.53
C GLU A 159 8.90 -21.51 -11.21
N ALA A 160 8.92 -21.54 -12.53
CA ALA A 160 10.18 -21.53 -13.29
C ALA A 160 10.96 -20.21 -13.08
N GLU A 161 10.26 -19.06 -13.03
CA GLU A 161 10.88 -17.77 -12.71
C GLU A 161 11.39 -17.71 -11.28
N LEU A 162 10.62 -18.19 -10.29
CA LEU A 162 11.02 -18.24 -8.88
C LEU A 162 12.26 -19.11 -8.65
N LYS A 163 12.40 -20.24 -9.39
CA LYS A 163 13.60 -21.11 -9.36
C LYS A 163 14.87 -20.36 -9.78
N MET A 164 14.74 -19.33 -10.60
CA MET A 164 15.87 -18.47 -10.99
C MET A 164 16.27 -17.47 -9.90
N ARG A 165 15.62 -17.50 -8.74
CA ARG A 165 15.83 -16.61 -7.58
C ARG A 165 15.92 -15.15 -8.01
N PRO A 166 14.78 -14.53 -8.41
CA PRO A 166 14.71 -13.13 -8.78
C PRO A 166 15.00 -12.25 -7.55
N ASP A 167 15.57 -11.08 -7.77
CA ASP A 167 15.90 -10.15 -6.68
C ASP A 167 14.64 -9.59 -5.98
N ILE A 168 13.59 -9.34 -6.78
CA ILE A 168 12.31 -8.73 -6.32
C ILE A 168 11.16 -9.61 -6.79
N ILE A 169 10.31 -9.97 -5.85
CA ILE A 169 9.04 -10.65 -6.11
C ILE A 169 7.92 -9.67 -5.82
N ILE A 170 7.02 -9.48 -6.80
CA ILE A 170 5.79 -8.69 -6.64
C ILE A 170 4.62 -9.64 -6.74
N ALA A 171 3.78 -9.71 -5.71
CA ALA A 171 2.80 -10.75 -5.58
C ALA A 171 1.47 -10.27 -4.98
N THR A 172 0.42 -11.04 -5.21
CA THR A 172 -0.78 -11.05 -4.36
C THR A 172 -0.60 -12.08 -3.23
N PRO A 173 -1.10 -11.83 -2.00
CA PRO A 173 -0.84 -12.68 -0.84
C PRO A 173 -1.15 -14.15 -1.09
N GLY A 174 -2.35 -14.51 -1.52
CA GLY A 174 -2.76 -15.89 -1.75
C GLY A 174 -1.88 -16.62 -2.77
N ARG A 175 -1.48 -15.95 -3.89
CA ARG A 175 -0.61 -16.59 -4.88
C ARG A 175 0.82 -16.82 -4.37
N LEU A 176 1.32 -15.92 -3.54
CA LEU A 176 2.63 -16.10 -2.92
C LEU A 176 2.63 -17.31 -1.99
N ILE A 177 1.61 -17.43 -1.14
CA ILE A 177 1.42 -18.58 -0.24
C ILE A 177 1.31 -19.89 -1.03
N ASP A 178 0.56 -19.92 -2.14
CA ASP A 178 0.50 -21.09 -3.01
C ASP A 178 1.89 -21.54 -3.46
N HIS A 179 2.75 -20.60 -3.84
CA HIS A 179 4.12 -20.93 -4.26
C HIS A 179 4.98 -21.40 -3.11
N VAL A 180 4.92 -20.75 -1.95
CA VAL A 180 5.73 -21.15 -0.78
C VAL A 180 5.35 -22.54 -0.29
N ARG A 181 4.05 -22.86 -0.23
CA ARG A 181 3.57 -24.15 0.23
C ARG A 181 3.84 -25.30 -0.75
N ASN A 182 3.83 -25.03 -2.06
CA ASN A 182 3.85 -26.06 -3.09
C ASN A 182 5.20 -26.17 -3.84
N SER A 183 6.13 -25.23 -3.64
CA SER A 183 7.39 -25.17 -4.36
C SER A 183 8.56 -25.47 -3.43
N ALA A 184 9.11 -26.68 -3.50
CA ALA A 184 10.29 -27.06 -2.70
C ALA A 184 11.56 -26.23 -3.00
N SER A 185 11.56 -25.43 -4.07
CA SER A 185 12.71 -24.64 -4.53
C SER A 185 12.61 -23.15 -4.21
N PHE A 186 11.53 -22.70 -3.55
CA PHE A 186 11.30 -21.32 -3.19
C PHE A 186 10.92 -21.21 -1.72
N GLY A 187 11.58 -20.32 -1.00
CA GLY A 187 11.31 -19.97 0.39
C GLY A 187 11.53 -18.48 0.65
N MET A 188 11.23 -18.08 1.85
CA MET A 188 11.25 -16.67 2.30
C MET A 188 12.47 -16.33 3.18
N GLU A 189 13.40 -17.27 3.33
CA GLU A 189 14.52 -17.20 4.29
C GLU A 189 15.53 -16.10 3.96
N ASP A 190 15.60 -15.70 2.68
CA ASP A 190 16.53 -14.69 2.18
C ASP A 190 15.89 -13.30 2.06
N VAL A 191 14.64 -13.10 2.51
CA VAL A 191 13.93 -11.83 2.40
C VAL A 191 14.51 -10.79 3.36
N GLU A 192 15.07 -9.73 2.80
CA GLU A 192 15.64 -8.60 3.53
C GLU A 192 14.67 -7.42 3.64
N ILE A 193 13.75 -7.29 2.67
CA ILE A 193 12.76 -6.21 2.62
C ILE A 193 11.39 -6.77 2.29
N LEU A 194 10.40 -6.45 3.13
CA LEU A 194 8.99 -6.74 2.90
C LEU A 194 8.23 -5.42 2.72
N VAL A 195 7.47 -5.30 1.63
CA VAL A 195 6.58 -4.16 1.38
C VAL A 195 5.14 -4.65 1.32
N MET A 196 4.26 -3.96 2.01
CA MET A 196 2.81 -4.16 1.95
C MET A 196 2.17 -2.88 1.42
N ASP A 197 1.74 -2.87 0.16
CA ASP A 197 1.09 -1.72 -0.48
C ASP A 197 -0.43 -1.88 -0.44
N GLU A 198 -1.14 -0.81 -0.08
CA GLU A 198 -2.60 -0.82 0.17
C GLU A 198 -3.01 -1.90 1.19
N ALA A 199 -2.35 -1.89 2.36
CA ALA A 199 -2.54 -2.89 3.40
C ALA A 199 -3.99 -2.94 3.93
N ASP A 200 -4.65 -1.77 4.06
CA ASP A 200 -6.07 -1.67 4.40
C ASP A 200 -6.93 -2.50 3.45
N ARG A 201 -6.70 -2.38 2.15
CA ARG A 201 -7.45 -3.12 1.15
C ARG A 201 -7.17 -4.63 1.19
N MET A 202 -5.92 -5.04 1.45
CA MET A 202 -5.62 -6.47 1.62
C MET A 202 -6.39 -7.07 2.79
N LEU A 203 -6.54 -6.35 3.90
CA LEU A 203 -7.31 -6.79 5.06
C LEU A 203 -8.82 -6.80 4.76
N GLU A 204 -9.35 -5.77 4.09
CA GLU A 204 -10.75 -5.73 3.62
C GLU A 204 -11.08 -6.88 2.66
N ASP A 205 -10.16 -7.27 1.80
CA ASP A 205 -10.29 -8.39 0.85
C ASP A 205 -10.11 -9.76 1.55
N GLY A 206 -9.83 -9.81 2.86
CA GLY A 206 -9.78 -11.02 3.69
C GLY A 206 -8.45 -11.77 3.64
N PHE A 207 -7.34 -11.11 3.31
CA PHE A 207 -5.99 -11.71 3.26
C PHE A 207 -5.24 -11.69 4.61
N GLU A 208 -5.94 -11.54 5.73
CA GLU A 208 -5.30 -11.44 7.04
C GLU A 208 -4.46 -12.67 7.39
N ASP A 209 -5.00 -13.87 7.16
CA ASP A 209 -4.31 -15.13 7.46
C ASP A 209 -3.05 -15.30 6.59
N GLU A 210 -3.13 -15.01 5.29
CA GLU A 210 -2.01 -15.08 4.37
C GLU A 210 -0.93 -14.06 4.72
N LEU A 211 -1.30 -12.82 5.09
CA LEU A 211 -0.37 -11.79 5.52
C LEU A 211 0.37 -12.21 6.78
N ASN A 212 -0.36 -12.74 7.77
CA ASN A 212 0.21 -13.24 9.01
C ASN A 212 1.19 -14.40 8.77
N GLU A 213 0.85 -15.33 7.87
CA GLU A 213 1.72 -16.44 7.48
C GLU A 213 2.98 -15.95 6.77
N ILE A 214 2.86 -15.04 5.80
CA ILE A 214 4.00 -14.45 5.07
C ILE A 214 4.95 -13.75 6.05
N VAL A 215 4.42 -12.92 6.94
CA VAL A 215 5.20 -12.19 7.95
C VAL A 215 6.00 -13.16 8.83
N ARG A 216 5.41 -14.27 9.25
CA ARG A 216 6.06 -15.29 10.10
C ARG A 216 7.14 -16.09 9.37
N MET A 217 7.00 -16.28 8.05
CA MET A 217 7.99 -16.98 7.24
C MET A 217 9.19 -16.12 6.86
N CYS A 218 9.05 -14.79 6.88
CA CYS A 218 10.16 -13.88 6.64
C CYS A 218 11.12 -13.84 7.85
N PRO A 219 12.42 -13.60 7.63
CA PRO A 219 13.37 -13.34 8.70
C PRO A 219 12.91 -12.19 9.61
N THR A 220 13.20 -12.28 10.91
CA THR A 220 12.88 -11.21 11.87
C THR A 220 13.74 -9.96 11.62
N GLN A 221 14.98 -10.14 11.18
CA GLN A 221 15.88 -9.03 10.81
C GLN A 221 15.64 -8.63 9.34
N ARG A 222 14.51 -8.01 9.09
CA ARG A 222 14.19 -7.43 7.78
C ARG A 222 13.78 -5.97 7.95
N GLN A 223 13.78 -5.22 6.87
CA GLN A 223 13.10 -3.94 6.79
C GLN A 223 11.66 -4.16 6.32
N THR A 224 10.68 -3.61 7.02
CA THR A 224 9.27 -3.69 6.61
C THR A 224 8.73 -2.29 6.31
N MET A 225 8.09 -2.13 5.16
CA MET A 225 7.44 -0.89 4.75
C MET A 225 5.95 -1.15 4.47
N LEU A 226 5.08 -0.52 5.22
CA LEU A 226 3.62 -0.64 5.09
C LEU A 226 3.04 0.68 4.59
N PHE A 227 2.28 0.60 3.51
CA PHE A 227 1.55 1.72 2.92
C PHE A 227 0.05 1.45 3.01
N SER A 228 -0.69 2.42 3.53
CA SER A 228 -2.15 2.33 3.68
C SER A 228 -2.78 3.70 3.49
N ALA A 229 -4.00 3.75 2.98
CA ALA A 229 -4.76 4.99 2.91
C ALA A 229 -5.48 5.27 4.25
N THR A 230 -5.82 4.22 4.98
CA THR A 230 -6.51 4.28 6.27
C THR A 230 -5.70 3.57 7.36
N MET A 231 -5.90 3.98 8.61
CA MET A 231 -5.29 3.35 9.78
C MET A 231 -6.42 2.79 10.64
N THR A 232 -6.96 1.65 10.21
CA THR A 232 -7.96 0.90 10.96
C THR A 232 -7.29 0.10 12.08
N GLU A 233 -8.09 -0.48 12.97
CA GLU A 233 -7.59 -1.33 14.07
C GLU A 233 -6.83 -2.55 13.53
N ASP A 234 -7.34 -3.18 12.47
CA ASP A 234 -6.70 -4.33 11.82
C ASP A 234 -5.35 -3.95 11.20
N VAL A 235 -5.24 -2.78 10.57
CA VAL A 235 -3.96 -2.25 10.07
C VAL A 235 -2.98 -2.02 11.22
N ASP A 236 -3.43 -1.45 12.35
CA ASP A 236 -2.58 -1.26 13.53
C ASP A 236 -2.10 -2.61 14.12
N GLN A 237 -2.93 -3.67 14.10
CA GLN A 237 -2.52 -5.02 14.50
C GLN A 237 -1.45 -5.58 13.56
N LEU A 238 -1.64 -5.47 12.25
CA LEU A 238 -0.66 -5.89 11.25
C LEU A 238 0.67 -5.13 11.41
N VAL A 239 0.63 -3.82 11.69
CA VAL A 239 1.81 -3.01 12.00
C VAL A 239 2.58 -3.56 13.19
N ARG A 240 1.89 -3.87 14.29
CA ARG A 240 2.52 -4.41 15.51
C ARG A 240 3.13 -5.79 15.29
N LEU A 241 2.55 -6.60 14.42
CA LEU A 241 3.03 -7.93 14.10
C LEU A 241 4.28 -7.89 13.19
N SER A 242 4.31 -6.96 12.24
CA SER A 242 5.22 -7.02 11.10
C SER A 242 6.37 -6.01 11.13
N LEU A 243 6.27 -4.92 11.90
CA LEU A 243 7.26 -3.84 11.93
C LEU A 243 7.92 -3.70 13.31
N GLU A 244 9.16 -3.19 13.34
CA GLU A 244 9.90 -2.89 14.55
C GLU A 244 10.19 -1.39 14.66
N LYS A 245 9.59 -0.71 15.65
CA LYS A 245 9.74 0.74 15.91
C LYS A 245 9.64 1.57 14.62
N PRO A 246 8.55 1.43 13.85
CA PRO A 246 8.43 2.07 12.56
C PRO A 246 8.35 3.60 12.68
N VAL A 247 8.86 4.28 11.64
CA VAL A 247 8.64 5.72 11.46
C VAL A 247 7.28 5.93 10.81
N ARG A 248 6.44 6.74 11.42
CA ARG A 248 5.14 7.14 10.86
C ARG A 248 5.28 8.31 9.91
N LEU A 249 4.75 8.18 8.71
CA LEU A 249 4.76 9.22 7.69
C LEU A 249 3.34 9.46 7.18
N PHE A 250 2.76 10.59 7.53
CA PHE A 250 1.48 11.03 6.98
C PHE A 250 1.71 12.24 6.10
N VAL A 251 1.36 12.14 4.81
CA VAL A 251 1.60 13.21 3.84
C VAL A 251 0.33 14.02 3.59
N ASP A 252 -0.83 13.39 3.73
CA ASP A 252 -2.13 14.04 3.53
C ASP A 252 -2.87 14.20 4.87
N PRO A 253 -3.49 15.36 5.14
CA PRO A 253 -4.30 15.52 6.34
C PRO A 253 -5.48 14.53 6.31
N LYS A 254 -5.72 13.86 7.42
CA LYS A 254 -6.70 12.75 7.63
C LYS A 254 -8.14 13.00 7.13
N ARG A 255 -8.48 14.17 6.57
CA ARG A 255 -9.84 14.56 6.20
C ARG A 255 -9.97 15.33 4.88
N SER A 256 -8.95 15.47 4.05
CA SER A 256 -9.08 16.17 2.77
C SER A 256 -9.16 15.19 1.60
N THR A 257 -10.25 15.24 0.85
CA THR A 257 -10.30 14.70 -0.51
C THR A 257 -9.17 15.31 -1.34
N SER A 258 -8.62 14.53 -2.28
CA SER A 258 -7.58 15.03 -3.19
C SER A 258 -7.96 16.39 -3.77
N SER A 259 -7.07 17.37 -3.68
CA SER A 259 -7.28 18.71 -4.26
C SER A 259 -7.50 18.69 -5.79
N LYS A 260 -7.20 17.56 -6.44
CA LYS A 260 -7.42 17.31 -7.87
C LYS A 260 -8.77 16.65 -8.16
N LEU A 261 -9.52 16.24 -7.13
CA LEU A 261 -10.83 15.62 -7.31
C LEU A 261 -11.88 16.71 -7.46
N ILE A 262 -12.47 16.80 -8.64
CA ILE A 262 -13.65 17.61 -8.90
C ILE A 262 -14.88 16.74 -8.62
N GLN A 263 -15.69 17.15 -7.66
CA GLN A 263 -16.91 16.44 -7.29
C GLN A 263 -18.12 17.22 -7.80
N GLU A 264 -18.95 16.56 -8.61
CA GLU A 264 -20.21 17.11 -9.06
C GLU A 264 -21.35 16.24 -8.53
N PHE A 265 -22.32 16.88 -7.86
CA PHE A 265 -23.50 16.21 -7.33
C PHE A 265 -24.70 16.49 -8.24
N VAL A 266 -25.17 15.45 -8.93
CA VAL A 266 -26.33 15.54 -9.80
C VAL A 266 -27.54 14.90 -9.11
N ARG A 267 -28.56 15.72 -8.82
CA ARG A 267 -29.82 15.23 -8.26
C ARG A 267 -30.68 14.62 -9.34
N VAL A 268 -30.90 13.32 -9.27
CA VAL A 268 -31.87 12.63 -10.14
C VAL A 268 -33.28 12.95 -9.64
N ARG A 269 -34.10 13.58 -10.50
CA ARG A 269 -35.51 13.88 -10.19
C ARG A 269 -36.37 12.87 -10.93
N THR A 270 -37.22 12.16 -10.20
CA THR A 270 -38.26 11.28 -10.77
C THR A 270 -39.54 12.06 -11.00
N GLN A 271 -40.36 11.59 -11.94
CA GLN A 271 -41.69 12.17 -12.18
C GLN A 271 -42.58 11.99 -10.96
N ALA A 272 -43.34 13.02 -10.62
CA ALA A 272 -44.30 12.97 -9.54
C ALA A 272 -45.40 11.95 -9.87
N GLY A 273 -45.70 11.06 -8.92
CA GLY A 273 -46.76 10.06 -9.08
C GLY A 273 -46.29 8.60 -9.17
N LEU A 274 -44.99 8.33 -9.34
CA LEU A 274 -44.44 6.99 -9.29
C LEU A 274 -44.16 6.55 -7.85
N ALA A 275 -44.49 5.29 -7.49
CA ALA A 275 -44.28 4.75 -6.16
C ALA A 275 -43.58 3.37 -6.22
N GLY A 276 -42.90 3.02 -5.16
CA GLY A 276 -42.28 1.69 -4.97
C GLY A 276 -41.28 1.30 -6.07
N ARG A 277 -41.45 0.10 -6.62
CA ARG A 277 -40.54 -0.50 -7.63
C ARG A 277 -40.49 0.27 -8.96
N GLU A 278 -41.61 0.90 -9.36
CA GLU A 278 -41.65 1.68 -10.61
C GLU A 278 -40.82 2.96 -10.49
N ARG A 279 -40.86 3.61 -9.32
CA ARG A 279 -40.01 4.77 -9.01
C ARG A 279 -38.54 4.38 -9.06
N GLN A 280 -38.16 3.28 -8.42
CA GLN A 280 -36.76 2.84 -8.37
C GLN A 280 -36.24 2.48 -9.77
N LYS A 281 -37.05 1.81 -10.59
CA LYS A 281 -36.67 1.48 -11.97
C LYS A 281 -36.46 2.76 -12.82
N ALA A 282 -37.37 3.74 -12.70
CA ALA A 282 -37.23 5.02 -13.41
C ALA A 282 -35.99 5.82 -12.95
N GLU A 283 -35.65 5.77 -11.66
CA GLU A 283 -34.43 6.38 -11.13
C GLU A 283 -33.17 5.72 -11.68
N ASP A 284 -33.14 4.40 -11.78
CA ASP A 284 -31.99 3.63 -12.29
C ASP A 284 -31.79 3.85 -13.79
N GLU A 285 -32.88 3.89 -14.57
CA GLU A 285 -32.83 4.25 -15.99
C GLU A 285 -32.31 5.68 -16.21
N HIS A 286 -32.74 6.64 -15.38
CA HIS A 286 -32.26 8.01 -15.46
C HIS A 286 -30.79 8.14 -15.04
N ARG A 287 -30.34 7.42 -14.00
CA ARG A 287 -28.91 7.34 -13.61
C ARG A 287 -28.05 6.79 -14.73
N ALA A 288 -28.50 5.69 -15.37
CA ALA A 288 -27.78 5.08 -16.50
C ALA A 288 -27.65 6.07 -17.68
N ALA A 289 -28.72 6.78 -18.04
CA ALA A 289 -28.72 7.78 -19.10
C ALA A 289 -27.79 8.96 -18.80
N LEU A 290 -27.78 9.46 -17.54
CA LEU A 290 -26.87 10.51 -17.07
C LEU A 290 -25.41 10.07 -17.13
N LEU A 291 -25.12 8.84 -16.69
CA LEU A 291 -23.77 8.28 -16.74
C LEU A 291 -23.27 8.20 -18.18
N LEU A 292 -24.10 7.71 -19.08
CA LEU A 292 -23.77 7.60 -20.51
C LEU A 292 -23.49 8.98 -21.11
N THR A 293 -24.31 9.98 -20.78
CA THR A 293 -24.13 11.37 -21.26
C THR A 293 -22.82 11.99 -20.74
N LEU A 294 -22.43 11.71 -19.48
CA LEU A 294 -21.19 12.17 -18.91
C LEU A 294 -19.95 11.48 -19.52
N CYS A 295 -20.06 10.20 -19.87
CA CYS A 295 -18.98 9.45 -20.53
C CYS A 295 -18.77 9.86 -22.00
N MET A 296 -19.77 10.48 -22.64
CA MET A 296 -19.70 10.94 -24.04
C MET A 296 -19.22 12.40 -24.20
N ARG A 297 -19.01 13.12 -23.11
CA ARG A 297 -18.41 14.45 -23.08
C ARG A 297 -16.90 14.39 -22.92
#